data_4d9f11ad50e18a7893b574975e65446d
#
_entry.id   4d9f11ad50e18a7893b574975e65446d
#
_cell.length_a   1.000
_cell.length_b   1.000
_cell.length_c   1.000
_cell.angle_alpha   90.00
_cell.angle_beta   90.00
_cell.angle_gamma   90.00
#
_symmetry.space_group_name_H-M   'P 1'
#
loop_
_entity.id
_entity.type
_entity.pdbx_description
1 polymer ?
#
loop_
_entity_poly.entity_id
_entity_poly.type
_entity_poly.pdbx_seq_one_letter_code
_entity_poly.pdbx_strand_id
1 'polypeptide(L)'
;MVELGRWGCAAFVAPWLAAAAQAEAPRAVVQNTPDMTFSGSARIPACVVSAVVDGDPAKGASLAAVRASAACSIPWHWHTANERLVMVTGNAQVQMKDGKAQQLSPGGFSLMPSKHVHRFTCTTKCMLYVLLDAPFDLHYVDAQGGEISAEQALKGVAKKPKKPK
;
A
#
# COMPACT_ATOMS: atom_id res chain seq x y z
N MET A 1 25.59 5.00 -78.43
CA MET A 1 25.97 4.26 -77.18
C MET A 1 25.81 5.21 -76.04
N VAL A 2 24.75 5.01 -75.23
CA VAL A 2 24.44 5.85 -74.04
C VAL A 2 24.62 4.98 -72.85
N GLU A 3 25.59 5.30 -71.95
CA GLU A 3 25.83 4.60 -70.69
C GLU A 3 24.85 5.11 -69.64
N LEU A 4 24.08 4.18 -69.09
CA LEU A 4 23.15 4.42 -68.00
C LEU A 4 23.92 4.28 -66.64
N GLY A 5 24.14 5.40 -65.92
CA GLY A 5 24.73 5.43 -64.63
C GLY A 5 23.77 4.84 -63.55
N ARG A 6 24.26 3.82 -62.84
CA ARG A 6 23.55 3.22 -61.68
C ARG A 6 23.76 4.09 -60.44
N TRP A 7 22.71 4.73 -59.94
CA TRP A 7 22.68 5.40 -58.67
C TRP A 7 22.40 4.38 -57.56
N GLY A 8 23.39 4.09 -56.74
CA GLY A 8 23.25 3.26 -55.55
C GLY A 8 22.70 4.09 -54.39
N CYS A 9 21.49 3.81 -53.96
CA CYS A 9 20.95 4.34 -52.69
C CYS A 9 21.57 3.59 -51.50
N ALA A 10 22.49 4.23 -50.80
CA ALA A 10 22.97 3.75 -49.52
C ALA A 10 21.95 4.09 -48.43
N ALA A 11 21.23 3.09 -47.91
CA ALA A 11 20.34 3.24 -46.76
C ALA A 11 21.18 3.30 -45.48
N PHE A 12 21.26 4.45 -44.85
CA PHE A 12 21.83 4.62 -43.50
C PHE A 12 20.84 4.06 -42.46
N VAL A 13 21.11 2.88 -41.94
CA VAL A 13 20.43 2.34 -40.75
C VAL A 13 21.10 2.93 -39.52
N ALA A 14 20.48 3.93 -38.90
CA ALA A 14 20.93 4.46 -37.64
C ALA A 14 20.64 3.45 -36.53
N PRO A 15 21.64 3.04 -35.72
CA PRO A 15 21.39 2.16 -34.56
C PRO A 15 20.60 2.94 -33.51
N TRP A 16 19.39 2.48 -33.18
CA TRP A 16 18.66 2.95 -32.03
C TRP A 16 19.34 2.38 -30.77
N LEU A 17 20.14 3.20 -30.12
CA LEU A 17 20.64 2.92 -28.78
C LEU A 17 19.48 3.04 -27.79
N ALA A 18 18.86 1.91 -27.47
CA ALA A 18 17.94 1.84 -26.35
C ALA A 18 18.76 2.06 -25.06
N ALA A 19 18.65 3.27 -24.50
CA ALA A 19 19.18 3.54 -23.16
C ALA A 19 18.39 2.66 -22.16
N ALA A 20 19.00 1.57 -21.70
CA ALA A 20 18.48 0.82 -20.58
C ALA A 20 18.49 1.73 -19.37
N ALA A 21 17.29 2.09 -18.86
CA ALA A 21 17.17 2.78 -17.58
C ALA A 21 17.76 1.88 -16.50
N GLN A 22 18.95 2.22 -16.02
CA GLN A 22 19.55 1.52 -14.89
C GLN A 22 18.73 1.83 -13.65
N ALA A 23 18.06 0.82 -13.09
CA ALA A 23 17.46 0.95 -11.78
C ALA A 23 18.57 1.30 -10.77
N GLU A 24 18.37 2.40 -10.03
CA GLU A 24 19.34 2.81 -8.99
C GLU A 24 19.45 1.68 -7.96
N ALA A 25 20.68 1.28 -7.62
CA ALA A 25 20.90 0.24 -6.64
C ALA A 25 20.30 0.63 -5.29
N PRO A 26 19.66 -0.30 -4.58
CA PRO A 26 19.05 0.00 -3.28
C PRO A 26 20.10 0.48 -2.30
N ARG A 27 19.80 1.57 -1.59
CA ARG A 27 20.68 2.14 -0.56
C ARG A 27 20.38 1.50 0.79
N ALA A 28 21.42 1.29 1.60
CA ALA A 28 21.23 0.89 2.99
C ALA A 28 20.51 2.01 3.76
N VAL A 29 19.43 1.65 4.47
CA VAL A 29 18.62 2.58 5.28
C VAL A 29 18.56 2.05 6.71
N VAL A 30 18.83 2.95 7.67
CA VAL A 30 18.54 2.74 9.10
C VAL A 30 17.67 3.89 9.54
N GLN A 31 16.42 3.60 9.91
CA GLN A 31 15.44 4.61 10.30
C GLN A 31 14.70 4.17 11.56
N ASN A 32 14.66 5.05 12.54
CA ASN A 32 13.92 4.82 13.77
C ASN A 32 12.53 5.46 13.69
N THR A 33 11.59 4.91 14.44
CA THR A 33 10.20 5.40 14.44
C THR A 33 10.04 6.90 14.77
N PRO A 34 10.83 7.54 15.66
CA PRO A 34 10.76 8.99 15.87
C PRO A 34 11.13 9.83 14.64
N ASP A 35 11.95 9.28 13.75
CA ASP A 35 12.46 9.99 12.55
C ASP A 35 11.49 9.87 11.36
N MET A 36 10.43 9.04 11.48
CA MET A 36 9.45 8.81 10.43
C MET A 36 8.41 9.92 10.37
N THR A 37 8.12 10.43 9.17
CA THR A 37 7.05 11.41 8.94
C THR A 37 5.74 10.69 8.64
N PHE A 38 4.82 10.67 9.62
CA PHE A 38 3.51 10.06 9.48
C PHE A 38 2.48 11.03 8.91
N SER A 39 1.74 10.62 7.91
CA SER A 39 0.65 11.38 7.29
C SER A 39 -0.62 10.52 7.14
N GLY A 40 -1.77 11.18 7.11
CA GLY A 40 -3.05 10.54 6.80
C GLY A 40 -3.39 10.68 5.32
N SER A 41 -4.42 9.96 4.89
CA SER A 41 -5.00 10.06 3.55
C SER A 41 -6.52 10.15 3.65
N ALA A 42 -7.16 10.86 2.73
CA ALA A 42 -8.62 10.93 2.65
C ALA A 42 -9.28 9.58 2.29
N ARG A 43 -8.48 8.62 1.80
CA ARG A 43 -8.97 7.29 1.39
C ARG A 43 -8.92 6.26 2.52
N ILE A 44 -8.32 6.59 3.66
CA ILE A 44 -8.23 5.72 4.85
C ILE A 44 -8.84 6.43 6.06
N PRO A 45 -9.29 5.70 7.11
CA PRO A 45 -9.84 6.33 8.31
C PRO A 45 -8.91 7.38 8.90
N ALA A 46 -9.44 8.53 9.32
CA ALA A 46 -8.65 9.63 9.89
C ALA A 46 -7.89 9.26 11.18
N CYS A 47 -8.23 8.13 11.80
CA CYS A 47 -7.54 7.56 12.95
C CYS A 47 -6.28 6.73 12.58
N VAL A 48 -5.99 6.57 11.28
CA VAL A 48 -4.80 5.89 10.73
C VAL A 48 -3.86 6.92 10.15
N VAL A 49 -2.56 6.78 10.41
CA VAL A 49 -1.49 7.51 9.74
C VAL A 49 -0.38 6.55 9.34
N SER A 50 0.29 6.81 8.23
CA SER A 50 1.36 5.97 7.71
C SER A 50 2.58 6.77 7.31
N ALA A 51 3.74 6.12 7.33
CA ALA A 51 5.01 6.62 6.80
C ALA A 51 5.59 5.53 5.89
N VAL A 52 5.93 5.87 4.65
CA VAL A 52 6.64 4.96 3.75
C VAL A 52 8.05 4.78 4.28
N VAL A 53 8.48 3.53 4.45
CA VAL A 53 9.81 3.15 4.94
C VAL A 53 10.70 2.72 3.78
N ASP A 54 10.11 2.00 2.82
CA ASP A 54 10.82 1.51 1.65
C ASP A 54 9.86 1.37 0.46
N GLY A 55 10.40 1.49 -0.76
CA GLY A 55 9.64 1.39 -2.00
C GLY A 55 8.80 2.63 -2.33
N ASP A 56 7.95 2.49 -3.34
CA ASP A 56 7.00 3.53 -3.78
C ASP A 56 5.61 2.92 -3.93
N PRO A 57 4.69 3.19 -2.97
CA PRO A 57 3.35 2.60 -3.00
C PRO A 57 2.51 3.03 -4.21
N ALA A 58 2.91 4.07 -4.95
CA ALA A 58 2.23 4.46 -6.18
C ALA A 58 2.66 3.66 -7.41
N LYS A 59 3.83 2.98 -7.33
CA LYS A 59 4.45 2.34 -8.50
C LYS A 59 4.69 0.84 -8.34
N GLY A 60 4.82 0.34 -7.12
CA GLY A 60 5.19 -1.06 -6.90
C GLY A 60 5.14 -1.50 -5.46
N ALA A 61 5.95 -2.52 -5.17
CA ALA A 61 6.10 -3.05 -3.83
C ALA A 61 6.56 -1.96 -2.85
N SER A 62 6.04 -2.02 -1.63
CA SER A 62 6.37 -1.02 -0.62
C SER A 62 6.24 -1.58 0.80
N LEU A 63 6.96 -0.93 1.73
CA LEU A 63 6.88 -1.12 3.16
C LEU A 63 6.48 0.19 3.82
N ALA A 64 5.42 0.17 4.59
CA ALA A 64 4.97 1.32 5.38
C ALA A 64 4.89 0.98 6.88
N ALA A 65 5.31 1.91 7.71
CA ALA A 65 4.96 1.92 9.13
C ALA A 65 3.58 2.57 9.27
N VAL A 66 2.67 1.92 9.98
CA VAL A 66 1.28 2.37 10.19
C VAL A 66 1.01 2.52 11.68
N ARG A 67 0.38 3.61 12.06
CA ARG A 67 -0.11 3.86 13.42
C ARG A 67 -1.61 4.09 13.38
N ALA A 68 -2.31 3.55 14.37
CA ALA A 68 -3.73 3.82 14.56
C ALA A 68 -4.08 3.97 16.04
N SER A 69 -5.11 4.77 16.32
CA SER A 69 -5.64 4.92 17.67
C SER A 69 -6.42 3.67 18.10
N ALA A 70 -6.67 3.52 19.40
CA ALA A 70 -7.59 2.49 19.90
C ALA A 70 -8.98 2.64 19.26
N ALA A 71 -9.65 1.51 19.05
CA ALA A 71 -10.95 1.39 18.37
C ALA A 71 -10.97 1.90 16.92
N CYS A 72 -9.81 2.17 16.31
CA CYS A 72 -9.71 2.53 14.91
C CYS A 72 -9.94 1.31 14.04
N SER A 73 -10.89 1.40 13.13
CA SER A 73 -11.24 0.29 12.23
C SER A 73 -11.12 0.72 10.76
N ILE A 74 -10.46 -0.11 9.96
CA ILE A 74 -10.54 -0.05 8.50
C ILE A 74 -11.68 -0.99 8.11
N PRO A 75 -12.78 -0.47 7.52
CA PRO A 75 -13.95 -1.26 7.14
C PRO A 75 -13.61 -2.40 6.17
N TRP A 76 -14.59 -3.21 5.80
CA TRP A 76 -14.42 -4.27 4.81
C TRP A 76 -13.84 -3.72 3.50
N HIS A 77 -12.71 -4.29 3.08
CA HIS A 77 -11.96 -3.87 1.90
C HIS A 77 -11.09 -5.01 1.36
N TRP A 78 -10.53 -4.80 0.18
CA TRP A 78 -9.51 -5.64 -0.42
C TRP A 78 -8.47 -4.79 -1.17
N HIS A 79 -7.34 -5.39 -1.50
CA HIS A 79 -6.24 -4.81 -2.28
C HIS A 79 -5.94 -5.69 -3.50
N THR A 80 -5.46 -5.09 -4.59
CA THR A 80 -4.89 -5.85 -5.73
C THR A 80 -3.58 -6.53 -5.33
N ALA A 81 -2.78 -5.90 -4.47
CA ALA A 81 -1.58 -6.48 -3.88
C ALA A 81 -1.91 -7.56 -2.85
N ASN A 82 -0.98 -8.49 -2.60
CA ASN A 82 -0.97 -9.23 -1.35
C ASN A 82 -0.49 -8.28 -0.23
N GLU A 83 -1.24 -8.24 0.86
CA GLU A 83 -0.89 -7.45 2.02
C GLU A 83 -0.37 -8.34 3.15
N ARG A 84 0.74 -7.93 3.76
CA ARG A 84 1.32 -8.59 4.93
C ARG A 84 1.42 -7.60 6.07
N LEU A 85 0.95 -7.99 7.24
CA LEU A 85 1.00 -7.19 8.45
C LEU A 85 1.96 -7.82 9.45
N VAL A 86 2.82 -7.00 10.04
CA VAL A 86 3.67 -7.39 11.18
C VAL A 86 3.38 -6.43 12.33
N MET A 87 2.76 -6.94 13.40
CA MET A 87 2.42 -6.13 14.55
C MET A 87 3.66 -5.81 15.39
N VAL A 88 3.88 -4.53 15.66
CA VAL A 88 5.00 -4.03 16.48
C VAL A 88 4.54 -3.74 17.90
N THR A 89 3.48 -2.96 18.08
CA THR A 89 2.94 -2.61 19.40
C THR A 89 1.41 -2.57 19.38
N GLY A 90 0.80 -2.77 20.55
CA GLY A 90 -0.64 -2.80 20.70
C GLY A 90 -1.25 -4.10 20.22
N ASN A 91 -2.57 -4.13 20.13
CA ASN A 91 -3.34 -5.29 19.70
C ASN A 91 -4.37 -4.89 18.65
N ALA A 92 -4.62 -5.79 17.70
CA ALA A 92 -5.62 -5.61 16.67
C ALA A 92 -6.43 -6.89 16.46
N GLN A 93 -7.54 -6.76 15.76
CA GLN A 93 -8.30 -7.86 15.20
C GLN A 93 -8.24 -7.77 13.68
N VAL A 94 -7.93 -8.90 13.03
CA VAL A 94 -8.03 -9.10 11.59
C VAL A 94 -9.16 -10.08 11.34
N GLN A 95 -10.04 -9.77 10.41
CA GLN A 95 -11.13 -10.68 10.04
C GLN A 95 -11.25 -10.76 8.53
N MET A 96 -11.14 -11.96 7.99
CA MET A 96 -11.53 -12.27 6.62
C MET A 96 -13.05 -12.36 6.51
N LYS A 97 -13.64 -12.01 5.36
CA LYS A 97 -15.10 -11.96 5.21
C LYS A 97 -15.77 -13.29 5.57
N ASP A 98 -15.14 -14.39 5.22
CA ASP A 98 -15.67 -15.73 5.43
C ASP A 98 -15.16 -16.39 6.72
N GLY A 99 -14.49 -15.62 7.59
CA GLY A 99 -13.83 -16.12 8.79
C GLY A 99 -14.24 -15.43 10.08
N LYS A 100 -13.77 -16.00 11.18
CA LYS A 100 -13.85 -15.36 12.50
C LYS A 100 -12.77 -14.31 12.66
N ALA A 101 -13.04 -13.27 13.42
CA ALA A 101 -12.01 -12.30 13.83
C ALA A 101 -10.89 -13.03 14.62
N GLN A 102 -9.66 -12.75 14.24
CA GLN A 102 -8.46 -13.29 14.88
C GLN A 102 -7.66 -12.16 15.50
N GLN A 103 -7.10 -12.41 16.67
CA GLN A 103 -6.25 -11.46 17.38
C GLN A 103 -4.86 -11.40 16.73
N LEU A 104 -4.36 -10.19 16.51
CA LEU A 104 -2.99 -9.91 16.10
C LEU A 104 -2.31 -9.12 17.22
N SER A 105 -1.28 -9.69 17.83
CA SER A 105 -0.53 -9.14 18.96
C SER A 105 0.92 -8.84 18.56
N PRO A 106 1.71 -8.12 19.35
CA PRO A 106 3.11 -7.82 19.03
C PRO A 106 3.91 -9.07 18.64
N GLY A 107 4.67 -8.99 17.54
CA GLY A 107 5.37 -10.10 16.90
C GLY A 107 4.48 -10.97 16.00
N GLY A 108 3.17 -10.75 16.01
CA GLY A 108 2.23 -11.48 15.16
C GLY A 108 2.30 -11.07 13.69
N PHE A 109 1.95 -12.00 12.82
CA PHE A 109 1.95 -11.86 11.37
C PHE A 109 0.56 -12.20 10.79
N SER A 110 0.15 -11.49 9.76
CA SER A 110 -1.06 -11.78 8.98
C SER A 110 -0.77 -11.60 7.49
N LEU A 111 -1.31 -12.47 6.67
CA LEU A 111 -1.30 -12.39 5.21
C LEU A 111 -2.73 -12.29 4.69
N MET A 112 -3.03 -11.24 3.96
CA MET A 112 -4.24 -11.09 3.16
C MET A 112 -3.85 -11.23 1.69
N PRO A 113 -4.24 -12.34 1.03
CA PRO A 113 -4.00 -12.52 -0.41
C PRO A 113 -4.71 -11.45 -1.24
N SER A 114 -4.19 -11.20 -2.45
CA SER A 114 -4.82 -10.32 -3.45
C SER A 114 -6.33 -10.56 -3.54
N LYS A 115 -7.11 -9.50 -3.52
CA LYS A 115 -8.59 -9.47 -3.62
C LYS A 115 -9.34 -10.22 -2.51
N HIS A 116 -8.64 -10.63 -1.45
CA HIS A 116 -9.29 -11.26 -0.29
C HIS A 116 -9.91 -10.19 0.60
N VAL A 117 -11.25 -10.17 0.68
CA VAL A 117 -11.99 -9.18 1.47
C VAL A 117 -11.73 -9.40 2.97
N HIS A 118 -11.27 -8.36 3.64
CA HIS A 118 -10.97 -8.37 5.06
C HIS A 118 -11.28 -7.03 5.72
N ARG A 119 -11.23 -7.01 7.05
CA ARG A 119 -11.26 -5.78 7.87
C ARG A 119 -10.20 -5.86 8.95
N PHE A 120 -9.74 -4.69 9.39
CA PHE A 120 -8.73 -4.53 10.43
C PHE A 120 -9.20 -3.57 11.49
N THR A 121 -8.99 -3.87 12.77
CA THR A 121 -9.36 -2.99 13.89
C THR A 121 -8.30 -3.02 14.97
N CYS A 122 -7.67 -1.89 15.28
CA CYS A 122 -6.83 -1.75 16.47
C CYS A 122 -7.71 -1.77 17.72
N THR A 123 -7.59 -2.78 18.56
CA THR A 123 -8.33 -2.85 19.84
C THR A 123 -7.69 -1.97 20.91
N THR A 124 -6.39 -1.74 20.82
CA THR A 124 -5.65 -0.72 21.56
C THR A 124 -4.94 0.20 20.58
N LYS A 125 -4.31 1.30 21.02
CA LYS A 125 -3.40 2.05 20.14
C LYS A 125 -2.34 1.10 19.61
N CYS A 126 -2.16 1.05 18.31
CA CYS A 126 -1.27 0.09 17.67
C CYS A 126 -0.29 0.73 16.69
N MET A 127 0.81 0.03 16.47
CA MET A 127 1.78 0.26 15.40
C MET A 127 2.11 -1.08 14.75
N LEU A 128 2.17 -1.09 13.42
CA LEU A 128 2.48 -2.27 12.62
C LEU A 128 3.22 -1.85 11.36
N TYR A 129 3.92 -2.80 10.76
CA TYR A 129 4.42 -2.68 9.40
C TYR A 129 3.44 -3.33 8.43
N VAL A 130 3.23 -2.67 7.30
CA VAL A 130 2.41 -3.14 6.17
C VAL A 130 3.32 -3.28 4.96
N LEU A 131 3.38 -4.50 4.41
CA LEU A 131 4.16 -4.82 3.22
C LEU A 131 3.17 -5.15 2.09
N LEU A 132 3.34 -4.50 0.96
CA LEU A 132 2.61 -4.75 -0.27
C LEU A 132 3.59 -5.20 -1.35
N ASP A 133 3.20 -6.15 -2.19
CA ASP A 133 4.04 -6.67 -3.29
C ASP A 133 3.69 -6.05 -4.66
N ALA A 134 2.75 -5.11 -4.70
CA ALA A 134 2.32 -4.35 -5.87
C ALA A 134 1.91 -2.92 -5.46
N PRO A 135 1.57 -2.01 -6.39
CA PRO A 135 1.07 -0.67 -6.06
C PRO A 135 -0.11 -0.72 -5.09
N PHE A 136 -0.13 0.25 -4.16
CA PHE A 136 -1.20 0.37 -3.18
C PHE A 136 -2.50 0.84 -3.83
N ASP A 137 -3.53 0.04 -3.67
CA ASP A 137 -4.92 0.43 -3.86
C ASP A 137 -5.76 0.04 -2.65
N LEU A 138 -6.99 0.51 -2.57
CA LEU A 138 -7.92 0.18 -1.49
C LEU A 138 -9.35 0.22 -2.05
N HIS A 139 -9.99 -0.93 -2.03
CA HIS A 139 -11.34 -1.16 -2.54
C HIS A 139 -12.27 -1.50 -1.38
N TYR A 140 -13.07 -0.54 -0.94
CA TYR A 140 -14.06 -0.78 0.10
C TYR A 140 -15.26 -1.55 -0.46
N VAL A 141 -15.85 -2.39 0.39
CA VAL A 141 -17.05 -3.15 0.03
C VAL A 141 -18.14 -3.02 1.10
N ASP A 142 -19.38 -3.11 0.66
CA ASP A 142 -20.55 -3.21 1.53
C ASP A 142 -20.75 -4.61 2.12
N ALA A 143 -21.82 -4.81 2.88
CA ALA A 143 -22.15 -6.09 3.49
C ALA A 143 -22.41 -7.20 2.45
N GLN A 144 -22.87 -6.86 1.26
CA GLN A 144 -23.15 -7.77 0.15
C GLN A 144 -21.91 -8.07 -0.70
N GLY A 145 -20.83 -7.30 -0.51
CA GLY A 145 -19.55 -7.44 -1.24
C GLY A 145 -19.45 -6.55 -2.47
N GLY A 146 -20.44 -5.65 -2.66
CA GLY A 146 -20.37 -4.63 -3.72
C GLY A 146 -19.36 -3.54 -3.37
N GLU A 147 -18.59 -3.08 -4.36
CA GLU A 147 -17.66 -1.96 -4.15
C GLU A 147 -18.41 -0.66 -3.86
N ILE A 148 -17.90 0.08 -2.88
CA ILE A 148 -18.41 1.39 -2.46
C ILE A 148 -17.30 2.43 -2.39
N SER A 149 -17.64 3.70 -2.46
CA SER A 149 -16.64 4.76 -2.34
C SER A 149 -16.02 4.83 -0.92
N ALA A 150 -14.79 5.34 -0.82
CA ALA A 150 -14.17 5.60 0.48
C ALA A 150 -15.02 6.52 1.36
N GLU A 151 -15.69 7.54 0.77
CA GLU A 151 -16.60 8.41 1.50
C GLU A 151 -17.77 7.65 2.13
N GLN A 152 -18.36 6.71 1.41
CA GLN A 152 -19.44 5.87 1.94
C GLN A 152 -18.95 4.94 3.04
N ALA A 153 -17.84 4.25 2.81
CA ALA A 153 -17.25 3.30 3.76
C ALA A 153 -16.83 3.96 5.07
N LEU A 154 -16.34 5.20 5.01
CA LEU A 154 -15.80 5.92 6.17
C LEU A 154 -16.85 6.76 6.91
N LYS A 155 -18.11 6.80 6.45
CA LYS A 155 -19.21 7.40 7.22
C LYS A 155 -19.39 6.64 8.54
N GLY A 156 -19.16 7.33 9.67
CA GLY A 156 -19.31 6.75 11.01
C GLY A 156 -18.08 6.07 11.58
N VAL A 157 -16.98 5.94 10.82
CA VAL A 157 -15.70 5.49 11.37
C VAL A 157 -15.11 6.58 12.29
N ALA A 158 -14.51 6.18 13.40
CA ALA A 158 -13.98 7.08 14.42
C ALA A 158 -13.13 8.21 13.81
N LYS A 159 -13.51 9.45 14.09
CA LYS A 159 -12.74 10.64 13.71
C LYS A 159 -11.48 10.70 14.58
N LYS A 160 -10.40 11.28 14.03
CA LYS A 160 -9.17 11.54 14.77
C LYS A 160 -9.49 12.14 16.15
N PRO A 161 -8.92 11.65 17.26
CA PRO A 161 -9.11 12.27 18.56
C PRO A 161 -8.74 13.75 18.50
N LYS A 162 -9.60 14.64 19.03
CA LYS A 162 -9.26 16.06 19.12
C LYS A 162 -8.00 16.17 19.98
N LYS A 163 -7.02 16.97 19.52
CA LYS A 163 -5.87 17.33 20.35
C LYS A 163 -6.41 17.91 21.68
N PRO A 164 -5.91 17.50 22.83
CA PRO A 164 -6.21 18.19 24.08
C PRO A 164 -5.80 19.66 23.91
N LYS A 165 -6.66 20.56 24.38
CA LYS A 165 -6.38 22.00 24.42
C LYS A 165 -5.28 22.29 25.43
#